data_5eabb12e031de7aaf11592bf7a8049e3
#
_entry.id   5eabb12e031de7aaf11592bf7a8049e3
#
_cell.length_a   1.000
_cell.length_b   1.000
_cell.length_c   1.000
_cell.angle_alpha   90.00
_cell.angle_beta   90.00
_cell.angle_gamma   90.00
#
_symmetry.space_group_name_H-M   'P 1'
#
loop_
_entity.id
_entity.type
_entity.pdbx_description
1 polymer ?
#
loop_
_entity_poly.entity_id
_entity_poly.type
_entity_poly.pdbx_seq_one_letter_code
_entity_poly.pdbx_strand_id
1 'polypeptide(L)'
;MRTKTFFKILSVFVATSLAGCDVKDPIYNTPHPEHGTVTLTTHWSGIGEGLTAPASYTVAVTPVAGGATGGYTATVNGTTATLDHLFAPGMYRAQVCNTPQHITITGSVASVEAATPPTGQTGTFVHNAPGWLFTSAIDVAIEADAEHAYTAVMQQQVRQLTLIIEPTGGTVDKIERIEGYLSGAAATLDFAAATPDITTGTHATPSNVELQFSEITDGANAGKYAATVRLLGTAGTQQQLTASIAFTDGGPAAATLTSDLTTALAAFNADKRTPLTLGGTIVETPTGAGFSATITDWTPVHSGPVTAD
;
A
#
# COMPACT_ATOMS: atom_id res chain seq x y z
N MET A 1 -39.41 96.29 -11.53
CA MET A 1 -38.42 95.97 -12.57
C MET A 1 -37.11 95.63 -11.90
N ARG A 2 -36.52 94.44 -12.08
CA ARG A 2 -35.33 93.82 -11.49
C ARG A 2 -35.63 92.74 -10.50
N THR A 3 -36.05 91.58 -11.01
CA THR A 3 -36.05 90.29 -10.23
C THR A 3 -35.96 89.14 -11.20
N LYS A 4 -35.01 89.15 -12.15
CA LYS A 4 -34.80 88.00 -13.09
C LYS A 4 -33.35 87.51 -13.20
N THR A 5 -32.42 88.01 -12.41
CA THR A 5 -30.97 87.65 -12.58
C THR A 5 -30.41 86.76 -11.47
N PHE A 6 -31.16 86.51 -10.43
CA PHE A 6 -30.63 85.69 -9.26
C PHE A 6 -30.94 84.21 -9.37
N PHE A 7 -31.75 83.79 -10.34
CA PHE A 7 -32.11 82.37 -10.43
C PHE A 7 -31.23 81.52 -11.38
N LYS A 8 -30.33 82.15 -12.11
CA LYS A 8 -29.46 81.46 -13.09
C LYS A 8 -28.08 81.04 -12.53
N ILE A 9 -27.71 81.50 -11.35
CA ILE A 9 -26.40 81.20 -10.77
C ILE A 9 -26.46 79.97 -9.77
N LEU A 10 -27.69 79.63 -9.32
CA LEU A 10 -27.86 78.54 -8.39
C LEU A 10 -28.01 77.16 -9.09
N SER A 11 -28.18 77.12 -10.40
CA SER A 11 -28.36 75.86 -11.16
C SER A 11 -27.04 75.25 -11.68
N VAL A 12 -25.90 75.95 -11.57
CA VAL A 12 -24.62 75.47 -12.10
C VAL A 12 -23.80 74.83 -11.00
N PHE A 13 -24.11 75.01 -9.71
CA PHE A 13 -23.33 74.49 -8.62
C PHE A 13 -23.79 73.12 -8.05
N VAL A 14 -24.87 72.55 -8.55
CA VAL A 14 -25.39 71.23 -8.12
C VAL A 14 -25.01 70.12 -9.09
N ALA A 15 -24.42 70.44 -10.25
CA ALA A 15 -24.06 69.37 -11.23
C ALA A 15 -22.62 68.86 -11.17
N THR A 16 -21.77 69.31 -10.23
CA THR A 16 -20.36 68.87 -10.13
C THR A 16 -20.05 67.99 -8.92
N SER A 17 -21.05 67.54 -8.17
CA SER A 17 -20.80 66.69 -6.98
C SER A 17 -21.21 65.23 -7.18
N LEU A 18 -21.47 64.78 -8.42
CA LEU A 18 -21.82 63.37 -8.70
C LEU A 18 -20.82 62.65 -9.64
N ALA A 19 -19.62 63.17 -9.81
CA ALA A 19 -18.54 62.45 -10.45
C ALA A 19 -17.51 62.00 -9.41
N GLY A 20 -17.98 61.45 -8.29
CA GLY A 20 -17.22 60.50 -7.52
C GLY A 20 -17.25 59.18 -8.30
N CYS A 21 -16.32 58.98 -9.22
CA CYS A 21 -15.99 57.63 -9.62
C CYS A 21 -15.52 56.92 -8.36
N ASP A 22 -16.44 56.27 -7.70
CA ASP A 22 -16.14 55.16 -6.83
C ASP A 22 -15.56 54.08 -7.74
N VAL A 23 -14.27 54.19 -8.01
CA VAL A 23 -13.49 53.06 -8.50
C VAL A 23 -13.52 52.10 -7.33
N LYS A 24 -14.58 51.29 -7.27
CA LYS A 24 -14.54 50.10 -6.46
C LYS A 24 -13.36 49.30 -7.00
N ASP A 25 -12.29 49.22 -6.22
CA ASP A 25 -11.30 48.22 -6.42
C ASP A 25 -12.03 46.90 -6.67
N PRO A 26 -11.61 46.08 -7.64
CA PRO A 26 -12.26 44.81 -7.87
C PRO A 26 -12.32 44.09 -6.52
N ILE A 27 -13.53 43.97 -5.97
CA ILE A 27 -13.71 43.19 -4.75
C ILE A 27 -13.41 41.77 -5.16
N TYR A 28 -12.26 41.30 -4.84
CA TYR A 28 -11.95 39.88 -4.88
C TYR A 28 -12.99 39.21 -3.99
N ASN A 29 -13.92 38.48 -4.57
CA ASN A 29 -14.99 37.80 -3.84
C ASN A 29 -14.50 36.62 -3.04
N THR A 30 -13.22 36.33 -3.09
CA THR A 30 -12.60 35.25 -2.38
C THR A 30 -11.70 35.75 -1.25
N PRO A 31 -11.68 35.09 -0.10
CA PRO A 31 -10.90 35.54 1.06
C PRO A 31 -9.39 35.44 0.85
N HIS A 32 -8.91 34.77 -0.20
CA HIS A 32 -7.49 34.43 -0.38
C HIS A 32 -7.04 34.54 -1.84
N PRO A 33 -6.93 35.78 -2.42
CA PRO A 33 -6.67 35.96 -3.86
C PRO A 33 -5.30 35.48 -4.34
N GLU A 34 -4.34 35.27 -3.43
CA GLU A 34 -2.99 34.82 -3.77
C GLU A 34 -2.75 33.32 -3.56
N HIS A 35 -3.75 32.60 -3.09
CA HIS A 35 -3.65 31.18 -2.72
C HIS A 35 -4.85 30.40 -3.26
N GLY A 36 -4.67 29.08 -3.37
CA GLY A 36 -5.74 28.15 -3.69
C GLY A 36 -6.07 27.24 -2.51
N THR A 37 -7.28 26.72 -2.50
CA THR A 37 -7.73 25.70 -1.55
C THR A 37 -7.85 24.35 -2.24
N VAL A 38 -7.72 23.26 -1.49
CA VAL A 38 -7.79 21.90 -2.02
C VAL A 38 -8.81 21.07 -1.23
N THR A 39 -9.78 20.53 -1.95
CA THR A 39 -10.67 19.48 -1.46
C THR A 39 -10.25 18.15 -2.07
N LEU A 40 -9.96 17.17 -1.22
CA LEU A 40 -9.55 15.84 -1.63
C LEU A 40 -10.66 14.83 -1.35
N THR A 41 -11.01 14.03 -2.36
CA THR A 41 -11.91 12.88 -2.23
C THR A 41 -11.14 11.59 -2.45
N THR A 42 -11.24 10.64 -1.54
CA THR A 42 -10.66 9.29 -1.70
C THR A 42 -11.67 8.34 -2.32
N HIS A 43 -11.23 7.58 -3.31
CA HIS A 43 -12.04 6.57 -3.99
C HIS A 43 -11.48 5.17 -3.73
N TRP A 44 -12.29 4.28 -3.19
CA TRP A 44 -11.85 2.99 -2.63
C TRP A 44 -12.15 1.77 -3.50
N SER A 45 -12.38 1.94 -4.80
CA SER A 45 -12.61 0.82 -5.74
C SER A 45 -11.40 -0.08 -5.97
N GLY A 46 -10.20 0.36 -5.54
CA GLY A 46 -8.93 -0.38 -5.71
C GLY A 46 -8.57 -1.31 -4.55
N ILE A 47 -9.50 -1.60 -3.63
CA ILE A 47 -9.27 -2.52 -2.50
C ILE A 47 -9.88 -3.88 -2.75
N GLY A 48 -9.33 -4.92 -2.12
CA GLY A 48 -9.79 -6.30 -2.23
C GLY A 48 -11.16 -6.52 -1.58
N GLU A 49 -11.83 -7.58 -2.00
CA GLU A 49 -13.11 -7.99 -1.44
C GLU A 49 -12.97 -8.32 0.06
N GLY A 50 -13.96 -7.92 0.85
CA GLY A 50 -13.98 -8.12 2.30
C GLY A 50 -13.12 -7.14 3.10
N LEU A 51 -12.35 -6.27 2.45
CA LEU A 51 -11.60 -5.21 3.13
C LEU A 51 -12.45 -3.95 3.26
N THR A 52 -12.24 -3.22 4.36
CA THR A 52 -12.92 -1.95 4.63
C THR A 52 -11.96 -0.78 4.50
N ALA A 53 -12.47 0.34 3.99
CA ALA A 53 -11.71 1.59 3.97
C ALA A 53 -11.35 2.01 5.40
N PRO A 54 -10.11 2.45 5.67
CA PRO A 54 -9.72 2.99 6.98
C PRO A 54 -10.57 4.21 7.34
N ALA A 55 -10.85 4.38 8.64
CA ALA A 55 -11.60 5.54 9.13
C ALA A 55 -10.82 6.85 8.98
N SER A 56 -9.49 6.77 8.98
CA SER A 56 -8.58 7.91 8.83
C SER A 56 -7.37 7.56 7.96
N TYR A 57 -6.80 8.57 7.35
CA TYR A 57 -5.60 8.47 6.51
C TYR A 57 -4.78 9.77 6.58
N THR A 58 -3.51 9.67 6.24
CA THR A 58 -2.61 10.82 6.14
C THR A 58 -2.60 11.34 4.72
N VAL A 59 -2.70 12.65 4.56
CA VAL A 59 -2.47 13.37 3.30
C VAL A 59 -1.20 14.19 3.47
N ALA A 60 -0.22 13.98 2.58
CA ALA A 60 0.98 14.80 2.49
C ALA A 60 1.02 15.47 1.10
N VAL A 61 1.01 16.78 1.08
CA VAL A 61 1.10 17.60 -0.15
C VAL A 61 2.47 18.25 -0.17
N THR A 62 3.31 17.89 -1.14
CA THR A 62 4.70 18.36 -1.26
C THR A 62 4.91 19.08 -2.58
N PRO A 63 5.61 20.24 -2.60
CA PRO A 63 5.92 20.91 -3.85
C PRO A 63 6.77 20.04 -4.77
N VAL A 64 6.50 20.08 -6.07
CA VAL A 64 7.38 19.51 -7.09
C VAL A 64 8.51 20.50 -7.38
N ALA A 65 9.71 20.00 -7.67
CA ALA A 65 10.90 20.83 -7.89
C ALA A 65 10.65 21.94 -8.92
N GLY A 66 11.03 23.18 -8.56
CA GLY A 66 10.81 24.39 -9.38
C GLY A 66 9.46 25.06 -9.18
N GLY A 67 8.64 24.59 -8.25
CA GLY A 67 7.31 25.11 -7.95
C GLY A 67 7.23 25.90 -6.63
N ALA A 68 6.09 25.82 -6.01
CA ALA A 68 5.73 26.47 -4.76
C ALA A 68 6.62 26.09 -3.57
N THR A 69 6.56 26.87 -2.51
CA THR A 69 7.26 26.62 -1.25
C THR A 69 6.27 26.14 -0.18
N GLY A 70 6.73 25.26 0.70
CA GLY A 70 5.96 24.75 1.83
C GLY A 70 5.19 23.45 1.50
N GLY A 71 5.41 22.44 2.33
CA GLY A 71 4.64 21.20 2.31
C GLY A 71 3.54 21.26 3.38
N TYR A 72 2.52 20.42 3.22
CA TYR A 72 1.43 20.26 4.16
C TYR A 72 1.22 18.77 4.45
N THR A 73 0.99 18.45 5.71
CA THR A 73 0.64 17.08 6.12
C THR A 73 -0.46 17.13 7.16
N ALA A 74 -1.50 16.33 6.97
CA ALA A 74 -2.59 16.21 7.91
C ALA A 74 -3.16 14.79 7.96
N THR A 75 -3.77 14.45 9.08
CA THR A 75 -4.63 13.29 9.20
C THR A 75 -6.07 13.70 8.89
N VAL A 76 -6.69 12.97 8.00
CA VAL A 76 -8.04 13.23 7.50
C VAL A 76 -8.96 12.07 7.85
N ASN A 77 -10.21 12.38 8.18
CA ASN A 77 -11.26 11.40 8.47
C ASN A 77 -12.33 11.44 7.36
N GLY A 78 -12.90 10.28 7.06
CA GLY A 78 -13.95 10.14 6.05
C GLY A 78 -13.40 10.13 4.62
N THR A 79 -14.29 10.24 3.62
CA THR A 79 -13.93 10.09 2.22
C THR A 79 -13.62 11.40 1.50
N THR A 80 -14.12 12.52 1.99
CA THR A 80 -13.90 13.85 1.39
C THR A 80 -13.52 14.84 2.47
N ALA A 81 -12.47 15.61 2.24
CA ALA A 81 -12.02 16.65 3.15
C ALA A 81 -11.43 17.85 2.39
N THR A 82 -11.81 19.04 2.81
CA THR A 82 -11.08 20.27 2.46
C THR A 82 -9.88 20.38 3.39
N LEU A 83 -8.70 20.49 2.79
CA LEU A 83 -7.45 20.59 3.55
C LEU A 83 -7.39 21.97 4.23
N ASP A 84 -7.12 22.00 5.52
CA ASP A 84 -7.00 23.25 6.30
C ASP A 84 -5.63 23.90 6.04
N HIS A 85 -5.42 24.30 4.79
CA HIS A 85 -4.20 24.95 4.32
C HIS A 85 -4.44 25.76 3.05
N LEU A 86 -3.81 26.93 3.00
CA LEU A 86 -3.81 27.78 1.83
C LEU A 86 -2.51 27.54 1.05
N PHE A 87 -2.66 26.99 -0.14
CA PHE A 87 -1.53 26.63 -0.98
C PHE A 87 -1.15 27.77 -1.91
N ALA A 88 0.15 28.08 -1.99
CA ALA A 88 0.66 28.95 -3.03
C ALA A 88 0.45 28.32 -4.43
N PRO A 89 0.27 29.11 -5.48
CA PRO A 89 0.16 28.59 -6.85
C PRO A 89 1.37 27.77 -7.25
N GLY A 90 1.16 26.62 -7.91
CA GLY A 90 2.23 25.76 -8.38
C GLY A 90 1.84 24.29 -8.50
N MET A 91 2.83 23.48 -8.82
CA MET A 91 2.68 22.03 -8.93
C MET A 91 3.08 21.34 -7.63
N TYR A 92 2.26 20.42 -7.18
CA TYR A 92 2.48 19.61 -5.99
C TYR A 92 2.24 18.14 -6.28
N ARG A 93 2.80 17.29 -5.44
CA ARG A 93 2.48 15.88 -5.34
C ARG A 93 1.70 15.65 -4.04
N ALA A 94 0.47 15.18 -4.15
CA ALA A 94 -0.31 14.74 -3.00
C ALA A 94 -0.19 13.22 -2.85
N GLN A 95 0.27 12.80 -1.68
CA GLN A 95 0.37 11.39 -1.28
C GLN A 95 -0.66 11.13 -0.19
N VAL A 96 -1.41 10.06 -0.36
CA VAL A 96 -2.47 9.65 0.57
C VAL A 96 -2.20 8.22 1.01
N CYS A 97 -2.14 7.98 2.31
CA CYS A 97 -1.91 6.65 2.85
C CYS A 97 -2.55 6.47 4.23
N ASN A 98 -2.97 5.26 4.56
CA ASN A 98 -3.29 4.92 5.94
C ASN A 98 -2.02 4.57 6.72
N THR A 99 -2.14 4.41 8.05
CA THR A 99 -1.04 4.00 8.94
C THR A 99 -1.32 2.58 9.44
N PRO A 100 -0.88 1.53 8.70
CA PRO A 100 -1.11 0.16 9.11
C PRO A 100 -0.12 -0.28 10.19
N GLN A 101 -0.44 -1.36 10.90
CA GLN A 101 0.49 -2.00 11.83
C GLN A 101 1.68 -2.60 11.08
N HIS A 102 2.86 -2.61 11.70
CA HIS A 102 4.11 -3.18 11.17
C HIS A 102 4.57 -2.61 9.82
N ILE A 103 4.09 -1.41 9.46
CA ILE A 103 4.60 -0.64 8.31
C ILE A 103 4.85 0.79 8.74
N THR A 104 6.03 1.29 8.42
CA THR A 104 6.41 2.70 8.56
C THR A 104 6.44 3.35 7.19
N ILE A 105 5.97 4.59 7.08
CA ILE A 105 5.96 5.35 5.83
C ILE A 105 6.84 6.58 5.99
N THR A 106 7.78 6.73 5.06
CA THR A 106 8.66 7.92 4.99
C THR A 106 8.63 8.45 3.56
N GLY A 107 8.02 9.62 3.38
CA GLY A 107 7.71 10.12 2.04
C GLY A 107 6.81 9.14 1.30
N SER A 108 7.27 8.66 0.14
CA SER A 108 6.56 7.64 -0.66
C SER A 108 7.03 6.21 -0.40
N VAL A 109 7.97 6.01 0.53
CA VAL A 109 8.51 4.68 0.82
C VAL A 109 7.80 4.07 2.01
N ALA A 110 7.14 2.95 1.78
CA ALA A 110 6.63 2.06 2.81
C ALA A 110 7.71 1.04 3.18
N SER A 111 7.94 0.80 4.47
CA SER A 111 8.91 -0.15 5.00
C SER A 111 8.23 -1.08 5.99
N VAL A 112 8.32 -2.39 5.77
CA VAL A 112 7.81 -3.39 6.70
C VAL A 112 8.76 -3.47 7.89
N GLU A 113 8.22 -3.58 9.09
CA GLU A 113 8.99 -3.73 10.32
C GLU A 113 9.90 -4.97 10.25
N ALA A 114 11.14 -4.80 10.70
CA ALA A 114 12.08 -5.92 10.77
C ALA A 114 11.64 -6.94 11.82
N ALA A 115 11.78 -8.22 11.49
CA ALA A 115 11.53 -9.32 12.40
C ALA A 115 12.85 -9.99 12.83
N THR A 116 12.83 -10.61 13.99
CA THR A 116 13.95 -11.46 14.44
C THR A 116 14.02 -12.72 13.56
N PRO A 117 15.20 -13.06 13.01
CA PRO A 117 15.34 -14.32 12.30
C PRO A 117 14.94 -15.52 13.17
N PRO A 118 14.26 -16.54 12.62
CA PRO A 118 14.02 -17.79 13.33
C PRO A 118 15.33 -18.43 13.79
N THR A 119 15.29 -19.25 14.84
CA THR A 119 16.47 -19.89 15.41
C THR A 119 17.26 -20.67 14.36
N GLY A 120 18.56 -20.38 14.26
CA GLY A 120 19.46 -21.01 13.29
C GLY A 120 19.41 -20.40 11.88
N GLN A 121 18.56 -19.40 11.63
CA GLN A 121 18.51 -18.69 10.36
C GLN A 121 19.33 -17.40 10.42
N THR A 122 19.81 -16.95 9.26
CA THR A 122 20.60 -15.73 9.08
C THR A 122 19.97 -14.86 8.00
N GLY A 123 20.34 -13.58 7.97
CA GLY A 123 19.84 -12.60 7.01
C GLY A 123 18.79 -11.67 7.60
N THR A 124 18.20 -10.85 6.75
CA THR A 124 17.15 -9.92 7.14
C THR A 124 15.79 -10.58 7.04
N PHE A 125 14.96 -10.34 8.05
CA PHE A 125 13.58 -10.81 8.09
C PHE A 125 12.65 -9.62 8.31
N VAL A 126 11.45 -9.72 7.76
CA VAL A 126 10.36 -8.76 7.94
C VAL A 126 9.17 -9.44 8.60
N HIS A 127 8.31 -8.63 9.23
CA HIS A 127 7.10 -9.10 9.87
C HIS A 127 6.19 -9.81 8.86
N ASN A 128 5.66 -10.99 9.23
CA ASN A 128 4.90 -11.87 8.34
C ASN A 128 3.41 -11.50 8.18
N ALA A 129 2.91 -10.57 9.01
CA ALA A 129 1.53 -10.13 8.97
C ALA A 129 1.39 -8.59 9.04
N PRO A 130 2.07 -7.81 8.15
CA PRO A 130 1.89 -6.37 8.13
C PRO A 130 0.42 -6.01 7.88
N GLY A 131 -0.03 -4.86 8.41
CA GLY A 131 -1.37 -4.36 8.21
C GLY A 131 -1.68 -4.04 6.74
N TRP A 132 -2.96 -3.94 6.40
CA TRP A 132 -3.36 -3.56 5.05
C TRP A 132 -3.00 -2.11 4.75
N LEU A 133 -2.10 -1.90 3.81
CA LEU A 133 -1.67 -0.59 3.33
C LEU A 133 -2.43 -0.22 2.06
N PHE A 134 -3.00 0.98 2.08
CA PHE A 134 -3.65 1.61 0.94
C PHE A 134 -2.98 2.95 0.67
N THR A 135 -2.64 3.21 -0.59
CA THR A 135 -1.93 4.42 -0.99
C THR A 135 -2.49 5.02 -2.25
N SER A 136 -2.28 6.31 -2.44
CA SER A 136 -2.45 7.01 -3.70
C SER A 136 -1.40 8.10 -3.81
N ALA A 137 -0.94 8.39 -5.03
CA ALA A 137 -0.06 9.52 -5.32
C ALA A 137 -0.56 10.20 -6.58
N ILE A 138 -0.92 11.48 -6.48
CA ILE A 138 -1.48 12.27 -7.57
C ILE A 138 -0.75 13.61 -7.71
N ASP A 139 -0.68 14.12 -8.93
CA ASP A 139 -0.21 15.47 -9.18
C ASP A 139 -1.35 16.48 -9.01
N VAL A 140 -1.06 17.59 -8.35
CA VAL A 140 -2.01 18.63 -7.97
C VAL A 140 -1.48 19.96 -8.47
N ALA A 141 -2.21 20.59 -9.42
CA ALA A 141 -1.92 21.92 -9.92
C ALA A 141 -2.79 22.92 -9.16
N ILE A 142 -2.18 23.89 -8.51
CA ILE A 142 -2.88 24.89 -7.71
C ILE A 142 -2.73 26.25 -8.38
N GLU A 143 -3.84 26.93 -8.57
CA GLU A 143 -3.95 28.29 -9.10
C GLU A 143 -4.32 29.24 -7.97
N ALA A 144 -3.96 30.51 -8.12
CA ALA A 144 -4.37 31.57 -7.22
C ALA A 144 -5.88 31.78 -7.31
N ASP A 145 -6.49 32.16 -6.20
CA ASP A 145 -7.90 32.54 -6.12
C ASP A 145 -8.89 31.45 -6.60
N ALA A 146 -8.49 30.19 -6.42
CA ALA A 146 -9.25 29.04 -6.92
C ALA A 146 -9.48 27.96 -5.85
N GLU A 147 -10.63 27.29 -6.00
CA GLU A 147 -10.95 26.07 -5.25
C GLU A 147 -10.70 24.87 -6.16
N HIS A 148 -9.88 23.95 -5.69
CA HIS A 148 -9.50 22.75 -6.43
C HIS A 148 -10.11 21.51 -5.80
N ALA A 149 -10.67 20.63 -6.62
CA ALA A 149 -11.18 19.33 -6.22
C ALA A 149 -10.40 18.20 -6.91
N TYR A 150 -9.80 17.32 -6.12
CA TYR A 150 -9.04 16.19 -6.62
C TYR A 150 -9.57 14.87 -6.07
N THR A 151 -9.43 13.81 -6.86
CA THR A 151 -9.79 12.44 -6.45
C THR A 151 -8.55 11.58 -6.38
N ALA A 152 -8.29 11.04 -5.19
CA ALA A 152 -7.25 10.06 -4.95
C ALA A 152 -7.84 8.64 -5.02
N VAL A 153 -7.50 7.88 -6.07
CA VAL A 153 -7.90 6.48 -6.19
C VAL A 153 -6.94 5.64 -5.36
N MET A 154 -7.44 5.09 -4.25
CA MET A 154 -6.64 4.32 -3.31
C MET A 154 -6.34 2.94 -3.86
N GLN A 155 -5.06 2.56 -3.82
CA GLN A 155 -4.53 1.27 -4.28
C GLN A 155 -4.08 0.44 -3.09
N GLN A 156 -4.47 -0.82 -3.06
CA GLN A 156 -3.97 -1.78 -2.07
C GLN A 156 -2.51 -2.12 -2.36
N GLN A 157 -1.64 -2.04 -1.36
CA GLN A 157 -0.21 -2.33 -1.49
C GLN A 157 0.23 -3.64 -0.84
N VAL A 158 -0.53 -4.17 0.11
CA VAL A 158 -0.26 -5.43 0.78
C VAL A 158 -1.16 -6.51 0.22
N ARG A 159 -0.59 -7.68 -0.11
CA ARG A 159 -1.31 -8.85 -0.62
C ARG A 159 -1.13 -10.04 0.30
N GLN A 160 -2.15 -10.85 0.47
CA GLN A 160 -2.07 -12.12 1.18
C GLN A 160 -1.54 -13.21 0.25
N LEU A 161 -0.60 -14.02 0.79
CA LEU A 161 -0.09 -15.25 0.20
C LEU A 161 -0.39 -16.40 1.16
N THR A 162 -1.02 -17.46 0.64
CA THR A 162 -1.20 -18.73 1.35
C THR A 162 -0.47 -19.82 0.58
N LEU A 163 0.45 -20.52 1.24
CA LEU A 163 1.13 -21.69 0.70
C LEU A 163 0.52 -22.94 1.35
N ILE A 164 0.06 -23.87 0.53
CA ILE A 164 -0.48 -25.15 0.97
C ILE A 164 0.49 -26.24 0.53
N ILE A 165 0.94 -27.07 1.45
CA ILE A 165 1.82 -28.20 1.19
C ILE A 165 1.02 -29.48 1.42
N GLU A 166 0.98 -30.35 0.40
CA GLU A 166 0.40 -31.69 0.46
C GLU A 166 1.54 -32.69 0.64
N PRO A 167 1.73 -33.25 1.84
CA PRO A 167 2.70 -34.30 2.02
C PRO A 167 2.18 -35.61 1.42
N THR A 168 3.07 -36.32 0.71
CA THR A 168 2.77 -37.65 0.15
C THR A 168 3.90 -38.60 0.51
N GLY A 169 3.58 -39.87 0.78
CA GLY A 169 4.58 -40.89 1.12
C GLY A 169 4.31 -41.60 2.43
N GLY A 170 5.27 -42.45 2.86
CA GLY A 170 5.11 -43.32 4.01
C GLY A 170 5.41 -42.68 5.37
N THR A 171 5.83 -41.40 5.40
CA THR A 171 6.16 -40.68 6.62
C THR A 171 5.18 -39.56 6.98
N VAL A 172 4.09 -39.40 6.21
CA VAL A 172 3.09 -38.36 6.40
C VAL A 172 2.53 -38.33 7.83
N ASP A 173 2.14 -39.48 8.35
CA ASP A 173 1.57 -39.61 9.70
C ASP A 173 2.57 -39.31 10.83
N LYS A 174 3.83 -39.11 10.49
CA LYS A 174 4.91 -38.82 11.45
C LYS A 174 5.38 -37.38 11.43
N ILE A 175 4.82 -36.53 10.54
CA ILE A 175 5.13 -35.11 10.51
C ILE A 175 4.62 -34.51 11.82
N GLU A 176 5.49 -33.91 12.60
CA GLU A 176 5.16 -33.17 13.81
C GLU A 176 4.93 -31.70 13.49
N ARG A 177 5.80 -31.13 12.65
CA ARG A 177 5.82 -29.69 12.38
C ARG A 177 6.51 -29.38 11.07
N ILE A 178 5.99 -28.38 10.36
CA ILE A 178 6.64 -27.76 9.20
C ILE A 178 6.82 -26.29 9.49
N GLU A 179 8.06 -25.80 9.43
CA GLU A 179 8.41 -24.39 9.59
C GLU A 179 9.31 -23.98 8.44
N GLY A 180 9.38 -22.70 8.14
CA GLY A 180 10.29 -22.25 7.11
C GLY A 180 10.29 -20.75 6.91
N TYR A 181 10.81 -20.34 5.78
CA TYR A 181 10.77 -18.95 5.33
C TYR A 181 10.72 -18.86 3.81
N LEU A 182 10.17 -17.77 3.33
CA LEU A 182 10.20 -17.39 1.93
C LEU A 182 11.17 -16.23 1.75
N SER A 183 12.15 -16.38 0.87
CA SER A 183 13.05 -15.29 0.46
C SER A 183 12.39 -14.41 -0.62
N GLY A 184 12.93 -13.22 -0.81
CA GLY A 184 12.45 -12.32 -1.85
C GLY A 184 11.11 -11.64 -1.53
N ALA A 185 10.72 -11.57 -0.26
CA ALA A 185 9.65 -10.69 0.19
C ALA A 185 10.13 -9.23 0.15
N ALA A 186 9.28 -8.29 -0.26
CA ALA A 186 9.62 -6.87 -0.28
C ALA A 186 9.62 -6.29 1.13
N ALA A 187 10.79 -5.87 1.63
CA ALA A 187 10.92 -5.12 2.87
C ALA A 187 10.50 -3.66 2.71
N THR A 188 10.73 -3.09 1.53
CA THR A 188 10.36 -1.70 1.20
C THR A 188 9.64 -1.63 -0.14
N LEU A 189 8.85 -0.57 -0.33
CA LEU A 189 8.19 -0.27 -1.59
C LEU A 189 8.02 1.25 -1.72
N ASP A 190 8.52 1.82 -2.82
CA ASP A 190 8.15 3.19 -3.19
C ASP A 190 6.85 3.18 -4.00
N PHE A 191 5.76 3.55 -3.36
CA PHE A 191 4.42 3.52 -3.97
C PHE A 191 4.12 4.72 -4.87
N ALA A 192 4.98 5.74 -4.91
CA ALA A 192 4.86 6.87 -5.82
C ALA A 192 5.61 6.65 -7.14
N ALA A 193 6.43 5.62 -7.23
CA ALA A 193 7.08 5.23 -8.47
C ALA A 193 6.04 4.73 -9.48
N ALA A 194 6.09 5.25 -10.70
CA ALA A 194 5.12 4.90 -11.76
C ALA A 194 5.13 3.39 -12.10
N THR A 195 6.30 2.75 -11.97
CA THR A 195 6.49 1.30 -12.10
C THR A 195 7.58 0.91 -11.12
N PRO A 196 7.24 0.32 -9.95
CA PRO A 196 8.25 -0.15 -9.03
C PRO A 196 9.13 -1.20 -9.72
N ASP A 197 10.42 -0.91 -9.88
CA ASP A 197 11.38 -1.89 -10.37
C ASP A 197 11.75 -2.84 -9.24
N ILE A 198 10.95 -3.89 -9.11
CA ILE A 198 11.10 -4.92 -8.08
C ILE A 198 12.31 -5.85 -8.32
N THR A 199 12.88 -5.83 -9.54
CA THR A 199 13.99 -6.72 -9.88
C THR A 199 15.35 -6.13 -9.52
N THR A 200 15.50 -4.81 -9.62
CA THR A 200 16.77 -4.12 -9.30
C THR A 200 16.85 -3.66 -7.85
N GLY A 201 15.77 -3.77 -7.07
CA GLY A 201 15.70 -3.29 -5.69
C GLY A 201 15.69 -1.76 -5.55
N THR A 202 15.62 -1.01 -6.66
CA THR A 202 15.62 0.46 -6.64
C THR A 202 14.38 1.00 -5.92
N HIS A 203 13.24 0.30 -6.06
CA HIS A 203 11.96 0.67 -5.46
C HIS A 203 11.44 -0.36 -4.46
N ALA A 204 12.11 -1.51 -4.34
CA ALA A 204 11.79 -2.57 -3.39
C ALA A 204 13.06 -3.30 -2.95
N THR A 205 13.23 -3.50 -1.66
CA THR A 205 14.38 -4.22 -1.08
C THR A 205 13.96 -5.64 -0.70
N PRO A 206 14.66 -6.69 -1.16
CA PRO A 206 14.32 -8.06 -0.80
C PRO A 206 14.70 -8.39 0.66
N SER A 207 13.89 -9.22 1.29
CA SER A 207 14.09 -9.77 2.62
C SER A 207 13.47 -11.16 2.70
N ASN A 208 13.57 -11.80 3.86
CA ASN A 208 12.90 -13.06 4.15
C ASN A 208 11.64 -12.81 4.99
N VAL A 209 10.68 -13.72 4.90
CA VAL A 209 9.49 -13.76 5.75
C VAL A 209 9.33 -15.16 6.34
N GLU A 210 9.11 -15.23 7.65
CA GLU A 210 8.87 -16.49 8.34
C GLU A 210 7.52 -17.08 7.94
N LEU A 211 7.50 -18.41 7.77
CA LEU A 211 6.34 -19.23 7.47
C LEU A 211 6.16 -20.30 8.56
N GLN A 212 5.01 -20.29 9.20
CA GLN A 212 4.60 -21.31 10.16
C GLN A 212 3.44 -22.07 9.54
N PHE A 213 3.63 -23.33 9.25
CA PHE A 213 2.62 -24.18 8.66
C PHE A 213 1.81 -24.88 9.75
N SER A 214 0.48 -24.79 9.63
CA SER A 214 -0.47 -25.53 10.47
C SER A 214 -1.22 -26.54 9.63
N GLU A 215 -1.53 -27.70 10.21
CA GLU A 215 -2.35 -28.70 9.55
C GLU A 215 -3.78 -28.19 9.36
N ILE A 216 -4.32 -28.42 8.17
CA ILE A 216 -5.71 -28.11 7.84
C ILE A 216 -6.56 -29.32 8.29
N THR A 217 -7.43 -29.09 9.25
CA THR A 217 -8.23 -30.18 9.85
C THR A 217 -9.53 -30.46 9.11
N ASP A 218 -10.02 -29.49 8.29
CA ASP A 218 -11.33 -29.58 7.69
C ASP A 218 -11.35 -29.25 6.19
N GLY A 219 -12.39 -29.73 5.50
CA GLY A 219 -12.66 -29.39 4.11
C GLY A 219 -11.84 -30.16 3.10
N ALA A 220 -11.78 -29.66 1.86
CA ALA A 220 -11.12 -30.33 0.73
C ALA A 220 -9.59 -30.42 0.85
N ASN A 221 -8.98 -29.65 1.73
CA ASN A 221 -7.55 -29.62 1.99
C ASN A 221 -7.17 -30.27 3.34
N ALA A 222 -8.08 -30.98 4.02
CA ALA A 222 -7.79 -31.67 5.27
C ALA A 222 -6.57 -32.61 5.14
N GLY A 223 -5.69 -32.61 6.13
CA GLY A 223 -4.43 -33.35 6.12
C GLY A 223 -3.28 -32.68 5.37
N LYS A 224 -3.49 -31.51 4.78
CA LYS A 224 -2.44 -30.65 4.22
C LYS A 224 -2.01 -29.60 5.23
N TYR A 225 -0.88 -28.98 4.99
CA TYR A 225 -0.32 -27.93 5.84
C TYR A 225 -0.37 -26.58 5.14
N ALA A 226 -0.85 -25.54 5.81
CA ALA A 226 -0.93 -24.21 5.26
C ALA A 226 -0.17 -23.18 6.10
N ALA A 227 0.51 -22.24 5.41
CA ALA A 227 1.04 -21.04 6.00
C ALA A 227 0.50 -19.82 5.26
N THR A 228 -0.01 -18.85 6.00
CA THR A 228 -0.55 -17.60 5.44
C THR A 228 0.26 -16.42 5.93
N VAL A 229 0.72 -15.58 5.00
CA VAL A 229 1.45 -14.35 5.26
C VAL A 229 0.88 -13.19 4.47
N ARG A 230 1.16 -11.98 4.90
CA ARG A 230 0.85 -10.77 4.13
C ARG A 230 2.16 -10.10 3.71
N LEU A 231 2.27 -9.74 2.44
CA LEU A 231 3.47 -9.19 1.84
C LEU A 231 3.19 -7.84 1.20
N LEU A 232 4.11 -6.92 1.36
CA LEU A 232 4.12 -5.64 0.60
C LEU A 232 4.33 -5.89 -0.91
N GLY A 233 4.91 -7.02 -1.24
CA GLY A 233 5.18 -7.52 -2.58
C GLY A 233 6.30 -8.55 -2.55
N THR A 234 6.73 -8.95 -3.75
CA THR A 234 7.98 -9.69 -3.96
C THR A 234 9.05 -8.75 -4.51
N ALA A 235 10.32 -9.01 -4.20
CA ALA A 235 11.48 -8.23 -4.63
C ALA A 235 12.67 -9.15 -4.93
N GLY A 236 13.61 -8.64 -5.74
CA GLY A 236 14.76 -9.43 -6.19
C GLY A 236 14.39 -10.39 -7.33
N THR A 237 15.38 -11.17 -7.77
CA THR A 237 15.27 -12.05 -8.94
C THR A 237 14.84 -13.48 -8.61
N GLN A 238 14.80 -13.83 -7.34
CA GLN A 238 14.48 -15.18 -6.89
C GLN A 238 13.60 -15.16 -5.64
N GLN A 239 12.58 -16.01 -5.63
CA GLN A 239 11.73 -16.30 -4.50
C GLN A 239 11.86 -17.78 -4.17
N GLN A 240 12.48 -18.09 -3.04
CA GLN A 240 12.74 -19.47 -2.61
C GLN A 240 12.08 -19.76 -1.27
N LEU A 241 11.30 -20.83 -1.22
CA LEU A 241 10.85 -21.43 0.02
C LEU A 241 11.97 -22.32 0.57
N THR A 242 12.31 -22.14 1.84
CA THR A 242 13.09 -23.07 2.62
C THR A 242 12.20 -23.60 3.74
N ALA A 243 11.91 -24.88 3.76
CA ALA A 243 11.06 -25.54 4.76
C ALA A 243 11.82 -26.58 5.54
N SER A 244 11.67 -26.57 6.86
CA SER A 244 12.19 -27.58 7.78
C SER A 244 11.04 -28.44 8.28
N ILE A 245 11.14 -29.75 8.11
CA ILE A 245 10.16 -30.74 8.56
C ILE A 245 10.74 -31.47 9.76
N ALA A 246 10.04 -31.39 10.88
CA ALA A 246 10.31 -32.19 12.06
C ALA A 246 9.34 -33.37 12.13
N PHE A 247 9.80 -34.48 12.65
CA PHE A 247 9.02 -35.70 12.77
C PHE A 247 8.90 -36.13 14.23
N THR A 248 7.80 -36.80 14.54
CA THR A 248 7.56 -37.41 15.84
C THR A 248 8.58 -38.55 16.15
N ASP A 249 8.65 -38.98 17.40
CA ASP A 249 9.53 -40.08 17.84
C ASP A 249 9.31 -41.36 17.00
N GLY A 250 10.43 -41.94 16.56
CA GLY A 250 10.44 -43.09 15.65
C GLY A 250 10.22 -42.75 14.16
N GLY A 251 10.13 -41.46 13.83
CA GLY A 251 10.19 -40.96 12.46
C GLY A 251 11.62 -40.74 11.97
N PRO A 252 11.78 -40.22 10.74
CA PRO A 252 13.05 -39.78 10.19
C PRO A 252 13.67 -38.63 11.00
N ALA A 253 14.97 -38.38 10.82
CA ALA A 253 15.59 -37.16 11.30
C ALA A 253 14.97 -35.93 10.57
N ALA A 254 14.95 -34.79 11.26
CA ALA A 254 14.46 -33.53 10.65
C ALA A 254 15.19 -33.22 9.34
N ALA A 255 14.45 -32.75 8.36
CA ALA A 255 14.97 -32.48 7.02
C ALA A 255 14.63 -31.05 6.58
N THR A 256 15.56 -30.45 5.83
CA THR A 256 15.32 -29.13 5.21
C THR A 256 15.16 -29.30 3.70
N LEU A 257 14.09 -28.73 3.18
CA LEU A 257 13.74 -28.73 1.77
C LEU A 257 13.80 -27.31 1.22
N THR A 258 14.18 -27.18 -0.03
CA THR A 258 14.12 -25.89 -0.75
C THR A 258 13.28 -26.03 -2.00
N SER A 259 12.53 -25.02 -2.32
CA SER A 259 11.71 -24.99 -3.54
C SER A 259 11.68 -23.58 -4.15
N ASP A 260 11.84 -23.50 -5.47
CA ASP A 260 11.80 -22.25 -6.21
C ASP A 260 10.35 -21.86 -6.54
N LEU A 261 9.90 -20.73 -6.04
CA LEU A 261 8.58 -20.15 -6.30
C LEU A 261 8.64 -18.97 -7.27
N THR A 262 9.78 -18.65 -7.85
CA THR A 262 9.97 -17.46 -8.68
C THR A 262 8.94 -17.37 -9.81
N THR A 263 8.70 -18.48 -10.52
CA THR A 263 7.71 -18.54 -11.59
C THR A 263 6.28 -18.44 -11.06
N ALA A 264 5.96 -19.13 -9.97
CA ALA A 264 4.62 -19.13 -9.37
C ALA A 264 4.24 -17.75 -8.80
N LEU A 265 5.22 -16.98 -8.34
CA LEU A 265 5.05 -15.65 -7.78
C LEU A 265 5.30 -14.52 -8.79
N ALA A 266 5.59 -14.81 -10.06
CA ALA A 266 5.92 -13.79 -11.06
C ALA A 266 4.83 -12.72 -11.23
N ALA A 267 3.55 -13.09 -11.11
CA ALA A 267 2.42 -12.17 -11.18
C ALA A 267 1.96 -11.61 -9.81
N PHE A 268 2.68 -11.89 -8.72
CA PHE A 268 2.25 -11.53 -7.37
C PHE A 268 2.01 -10.03 -7.20
N ASN A 269 2.88 -9.20 -7.78
CA ASN A 269 2.79 -7.74 -7.67
C ASN A 269 1.78 -7.10 -8.62
N ALA A 270 1.31 -7.82 -9.64
CA ALA A 270 0.41 -7.28 -10.67
C ALA A 270 -1.03 -7.09 -10.17
N ASP A 271 -1.51 -7.98 -9.30
CA ASP A 271 -2.81 -7.86 -8.65
C ASP A 271 -2.68 -8.05 -7.14
N LYS A 272 -2.75 -6.96 -6.39
CA LYS A 272 -2.65 -6.99 -4.92
C LYS A 272 -4.00 -7.13 -4.21
N ARG A 273 -5.12 -7.04 -4.94
CA ARG A 273 -6.46 -7.12 -4.37
C ARG A 273 -6.92 -8.54 -4.10
N THR A 274 -6.51 -9.47 -4.97
CA THR A 274 -6.92 -10.87 -4.86
C THR A 274 -5.87 -11.65 -4.06
N PRO A 275 -6.23 -12.31 -2.94
CA PRO A 275 -5.33 -13.22 -2.25
C PRO A 275 -4.80 -14.30 -3.21
N LEU A 276 -3.52 -14.66 -3.06
CA LEU A 276 -2.92 -15.74 -3.84
C LEU A 276 -2.76 -16.97 -2.95
N THR A 277 -3.33 -18.10 -3.37
CA THR A 277 -3.10 -19.40 -2.75
C THR A 277 -2.37 -20.29 -3.73
N LEU A 278 -1.23 -20.84 -3.32
CA LEU A 278 -0.44 -21.80 -4.10
C LEU A 278 -0.42 -23.14 -3.38
N GLY A 279 -0.66 -24.22 -4.12
CA GLY A 279 -0.52 -25.60 -3.66
C GLY A 279 0.78 -26.21 -4.21
N GLY A 280 1.53 -26.90 -3.34
CA GLY A 280 2.71 -27.70 -3.70
C GLY A 280 2.66 -29.08 -3.07
N THR A 281 3.30 -30.05 -3.67
CA THR A 281 3.33 -31.43 -3.20
C THR A 281 4.72 -31.81 -2.72
N ILE A 282 4.82 -32.36 -1.49
CA ILE A 282 6.05 -33.00 -1.04
C ILE A 282 6.10 -34.42 -1.61
N VAL A 283 7.09 -34.66 -2.45
CA VAL A 283 7.36 -35.98 -3.00
C VAL A 283 8.57 -36.58 -2.30
N GLU A 284 8.36 -37.64 -1.50
CA GLU A 284 9.44 -38.38 -0.85
C GLU A 284 10.28 -39.10 -1.91
N THR A 285 11.58 -38.98 -1.79
CA THR A 285 12.55 -39.78 -2.57
C THR A 285 13.06 -40.91 -1.70
N PRO A 286 12.81 -42.20 -2.03
CA PRO A 286 13.35 -43.31 -1.28
C PRO A 286 14.86 -43.25 -1.25
N THR A 287 15.45 -43.10 -0.06
CA THR A 287 16.89 -43.17 0.14
C THR A 287 17.18 -44.31 1.18
N GLY A 288 18.25 -45.06 0.96
CA GLY A 288 18.59 -46.18 1.85
C GLY A 288 18.97 -45.78 3.28
N ALA A 289 19.05 -44.50 3.60
CA ALA A 289 19.45 -44.01 4.93
C ALA A 289 18.96 -42.55 5.16
N GLY A 290 17.66 -42.34 5.31
CA GLY A 290 17.13 -41.05 5.72
C GLY A 290 15.96 -40.58 4.86
N PHE A 291 15.39 -39.43 5.24
CA PHE A 291 14.32 -38.72 4.51
C PHE A 291 14.96 -37.78 3.49
N SER A 292 14.54 -37.89 2.24
CA SER A 292 14.79 -36.87 1.20
C SER A 292 13.49 -36.62 0.49
N ALA A 293 13.17 -35.33 0.23
CA ALA A 293 11.97 -34.95 -0.50
C ALA A 293 12.20 -33.66 -1.24
N THR A 294 11.34 -33.42 -2.22
CA THR A 294 11.27 -32.16 -2.95
C THR A 294 9.84 -31.61 -2.90
N ILE A 295 9.69 -30.31 -2.96
CA ILE A 295 8.38 -29.68 -3.12
C ILE A 295 8.27 -29.25 -4.57
N THR A 296 7.28 -29.78 -5.27
CA THR A 296 7.06 -29.55 -6.71
C THR A 296 5.66 -29.02 -6.98
N ASP A 297 5.45 -28.61 -8.21
CA ASP A 297 4.11 -28.34 -8.79
C ASP A 297 3.33 -27.23 -8.12
N TRP A 298 3.99 -26.09 -7.79
CA TRP A 298 3.31 -24.93 -7.27
C TRP A 298 2.27 -24.39 -8.28
N THR A 299 1.00 -24.62 -7.98
CA THR A 299 -0.11 -24.22 -8.82
C THR A 299 -1.11 -23.36 -8.03
N PRO A 300 -1.76 -22.38 -8.67
CA PRO A 300 -2.84 -21.63 -8.04
C PRO A 300 -3.99 -22.55 -7.59
N VAL A 301 -4.40 -22.44 -6.34
CA VAL A 301 -5.54 -23.17 -5.79
C VAL A 301 -6.75 -22.24 -5.78
N HIS A 302 -7.77 -22.58 -6.55
CA HIS A 302 -9.03 -21.84 -6.66
C HIS A 302 -10.08 -22.43 -5.69
N SER A 303 -9.79 -22.50 -4.42
CA SER A 303 -10.74 -22.93 -3.40
C SER A 303 -10.95 -21.81 -2.40
N GLY A 304 -12.17 -21.69 -1.87
CA GLY A 304 -12.61 -20.64 -0.95
C GLY A 304 -11.65 -20.39 0.23
N PRO A 305 -11.95 -19.48 1.15
CA PRO A 305 -11.03 -19.05 2.18
C PRO A 305 -10.50 -20.25 2.97
N VAL A 306 -9.17 -20.42 2.98
CA VAL A 306 -8.47 -21.39 3.83
C VAL A 306 -8.20 -20.68 5.14
N THR A 307 -8.94 -21.03 6.19
CA THR A 307 -8.61 -20.67 7.57
C THR A 307 -7.74 -21.79 8.14
N ALA A 308 -6.47 -21.50 8.39
CA ALA A 308 -5.67 -22.28 9.34
C ALA A 308 -5.90 -21.64 10.71
N ASP A 309 -6.32 -22.44 11.70
CA ASP A 309 -6.47 -22.04 13.11
C ASP A 309 -5.11 -21.81 13.78
#